data_fd95564747199ce74e41fbea79596a3f
#
_entry.id   fd95564747199ce74e41fbea79596a3f
#
_cell.length_a   1.000
_cell.length_b   1.000
_cell.length_c   1.000
_cell.angle_alpha   90.00
_cell.angle_beta   90.00
_cell.angle_gamma   90.00
#
_symmetry.space_group_name_H-M   'P 1'
#
loop_
_entity.id
_entity.type
_entity.pdbx_description
1 polymer ?
#
loop_
_entity_poly.entity_id
_entity_poly.type
_entity_poly.pdbx_seq_one_letter_code
_entity_poly.pdbx_strand_id
1 'polypeptide(L)'
;LGKVDIDINFGRPIAIKRYIHSKWKMKRMMADGNVYLNTGDFKRISAFRQVCVRLMYDYMNAIYGMTTINHDHIMSYILTSYRQDSFSENDFKKRIFLAIEHLRKIAIPHCHTSLYKKQFYLLTDDHHEKYESFVNEAVANNYLRRENGVITKNKERFSVPSDFHT
;
A
#
# COMPACT_ATOMS: atom_id res chain seq x y z
N LEU A 1 -23.84 -2.48 11.70
CA LEU A 1 -23.10 -2.09 10.49
C LEU A 1 -22.15 -0.97 10.88
N GLY A 2 -20.85 -1.26 10.94
CA GLY A 2 -19.82 -0.29 11.27
C GLY A 2 -19.84 0.86 10.24
N LYS A 3 -19.58 2.07 10.72
CA LYS A 3 -19.45 3.26 9.88
C LYS A 3 -18.16 3.11 9.09
N VAL A 4 -18.26 2.91 7.78
CA VAL A 4 -17.12 2.82 6.89
C VAL A 4 -16.84 4.22 6.31
N ASP A 5 -15.70 4.79 6.60
CA ASP A 5 -15.24 6.03 5.99
C ASP A 5 -14.55 5.69 4.67
N ILE A 6 -15.04 6.27 3.57
CA ILE A 6 -14.48 6.06 2.24
C ILE A 6 -13.83 7.35 1.76
N ASP A 7 -12.52 7.30 1.56
CA ASP A 7 -11.75 8.39 0.95
C ASP A 7 -11.61 8.16 -0.56
N ILE A 8 -12.05 9.13 -1.35
CA ILE A 8 -11.91 9.10 -2.81
C ILE A 8 -10.94 10.20 -3.24
N ASN A 9 -9.80 9.81 -3.78
CA ASN A 9 -8.80 10.74 -4.29
C ASN A 9 -8.70 10.65 -5.81
N PHE A 10 -8.68 11.81 -6.47
CA PHE A 10 -8.49 11.92 -7.91
C PHE A 10 -7.08 12.41 -8.21
N GLY A 11 -6.32 11.60 -8.95
CA GLY A 11 -4.99 11.97 -9.39
C GLY A 11 -4.99 12.78 -10.68
N ARG A 12 -3.81 13.28 -11.07
CA ARG A 12 -3.62 13.90 -12.37
C ARG A 12 -3.77 12.87 -13.49
N PRO A 13 -4.47 13.18 -14.59
CA PRO A 13 -4.60 12.26 -15.71
C PRO A 13 -3.23 11.87 -16.28
N ILE A 14 -3.03 10.60 -16.54
CA ILE A 14 -1.83 10.09 -17.19
C ILE A 14 -2.01 10.16 -18.69
N ALA A 15 -1.24 11.02 -19.37
CA ALA A 15 -1.30 11.18 -20.80
C ALA A 15 -0.58 10.03 -21.52
N ILE A 16 -1.31 9.01 -21.95
CA ILE A 16 -0.79 7.83 -22.65
C ILE A 16 0.07 8.21 -23.87
N LYS A 17 -0.27 9.30 -24.55
CA LYS A 17 0.51 9.82 -25.69
C LYS A 17 2.00 10.01 -25.37
N ARG A 18 2.37 10.38 -24.12
CA ARG A 18 3.78 10.55 -23.71
C ARG A 18 4.59 9.26 -23.83
N TYR A 19 3.97 8.12 -23.60
CA TYR A 19 4.63 6.80 -23.67
C TYR A 19 4.79 6.33 -25.11
N ILE A 20 3.86 6.70 -25.97
CA ILE A 20 3.81 6.31 -27.38
C ILE A 20 4.72 7.21 -28.22
N HIS A 21 4.68 8.54 -28.00
CA HIS A 21 5.45 9.49 -28.80
C HIS A 21 6.95 9.53 -28.47
N SER A 22 7.37 9.07 -27.30
CA SER A 22 8.77 9.12 -26.88
C SER A 22 9.67 8.17 -27.67
N LYS A 23 9.10 7.19 -28.35
CA LYS A 23 9.86 6.23 -29.19
C LYS A 23 9.38 6.31 -30.65
N TRP A 24 10.19 6.89 -31.50
CA TRP A 24 9.96 7.01 -32.95
C TRP A 24 9.49 5.70 -33.60
N LYS A 25 9.99 4.53 -33.14
CA LYS A 25 9.56 3.20 -33.56
C LYS A 25 8.09 2.89 -33.28
N MET A 26 7.53 3.37 -32.17
CA MET A 26 6.11 3.15 -31.84
C MET A 26 5.18 4.03 -32.67
N LYS A 27 5.61 5.27 -32.97
CA LYS A 27 4.86 6.15 -33.86
C LYS A 27 4.66 5.50 -35.23
N ARG A 28 5.68 4.82 -35.73
CA ARG A 28 5.63 4.09 -37.02
C ARG A 28 4.72 2.87 -36.96
N MET A 29 4.74 2.11 -35.84
CA MET A 29 3.86 0.96 -35.63
C MET A 29 2.38 1.32 -35.59
N MET A 30 2.04 2.49 -35.03
CA MET A 30 0.65 2.96 -34.94
C MET A 30 0.17 3.62 -36.24
N ALA A 31 1.07 4.17 -37.06
CA ALA A 31 0.74 4.76 -38.33
C ALA A 31 0.33 3.70 -39.37
N ASP A 32 0.84 2.48 -39.25
CA ASP A 32 0.53 1.37 -40.16
C ASP A 32 -0.85 0.72 -39.95
N GLY A 33 -1.68 1.25 -39.05
CA GLY A 33 -3.10 0.85 -38.84
C GLY A 33 -3.33 -0.59 -38.37
N ASN A 34 -2.32 -1.44 -38.41
CA ASN A 34 -2.41 -2.85 -37.99
C ASN A 34 -1.81 -3.05 -36.62
N VAL A 35 -2.63 -2.83 -35.59
CA VAL A 35 -2.29 -3.09 -34.18
C VAL A 35 -2.30 -4.60 -33.84
N TYR A 36 -2.54 -5.46 -34.82
CA TYR A 36 -2.40 -6.90 -34.62
C TYR A 36 -0.91 -7.22 -34.57
N LEU A 37 -0.43 -7.42 -33.34
CA LEU A 37 0.90 -7.95 -33.05
C LEU A 37 1.00 -9.32 -33.70
N ASN A 38 1.51 -9.33 -34.91
CA ASN A 38 1.86 -10.59 -35.58
C ASN A 38 2.94 -11.24 -34.69
N THR A 39 2.65 -12.42 -34.16
CA THR A 39 3.46 -13.12 -33.15
C THR A 39 4.90 -13.41 -33.62
N GLY A 40 5.23 -13.16 -34.89
CA GLY A 40 6.57 -13.31 -35.43
C GLY A 40 7.53 -12.11 -35.23
N ASP A 41 7.04 -10.93 -34.79
CA ASP A 41 7.91 -9.74 -34.67
C ASP A 41 8.31 -9.50 -33.21
N PHE A 42 9.21 -10.31 -32.68
CA PHE A 42 9.70 -10.22 -31.27
C PHE A 42 10.27 -8.85 -30.90
N LYS A 43 10.87 -8.11 -31.83
CA LYS A 43 11.43 -6.78 -31.55
C LYS A 43 10.33 -5.75 -31.31
N ARG A 44 9.23 -5.83 -32.04
CA ARG A 44 8.06 -4.95 -31.82
C ARG A 44 7.35 -5.29 -30.53
N ILE A 45 7.14 -6.58 -30.25
CA ILE A 45 6.53 -7.07 -29.01
C ILE A 45 7.35 -6.60 -27.80
N SER A 46 8.67 -6.74 -27.83
CA SER A 46 9.54 -6.30 -26.75
C SER A 46 9.46 -4.79 -26.50
N ALA A 47 9.44 -3.97 -27.55
CA ALA A 47 9.30 -2.52 -27.39
C ALA A 47 7.95 -2.11 -26.82
N PHE A 48 6.87 -2.76 -27.24
CA PHE A 48 5.53 -2.53 -26.71
C PHE A 48 5.44 -2.95 -25.23
N ARG A 49 5.96 -4.13 -24.90
CA ARG A 49 6.02 -4.62 -23.50
C ARG A 49 6.73 -3.64 -22.59
N GLN A 50 7.88 -3.09 -22.99
CA GLN A 50 8.61 -2.09 -22.21
C GLN A 50 7.76 -0.83 -21.93
N VAL A 51 7.00 -0.38 -22.91
CA VAL A 51 6.12 0.78 -22.73
C VAL A 51 4.96 0.46 -21.79
N CYS A 52 4.33 -0.71 -21.93
CA CYS A 52 3.28 -1.15 -21.04
C CYS A 52 3.78 -1.28 -19.58
N VAL A 53 4.94 -1.88 -19.39
CA VAL A 53 5.57 -2.01 -18.07
C VAL A 53 5.83 -0.63 -17.46
N ARG A 54 6.40 0.30 -18.22
CA ARG A 54 6.65 1.67 -17.73
C ARG A 54 5.35 2.40 -17.39
N LEU A 55 4.34 2.33 -18.25
CA LEU A 55 3.03 2.91 -17.99
C LEU A 55 2.41 2.31 -16.72
N MET A 56 2.52 0.99 -16.55
CA MET A 56 2.03 0.31 -15.35
C MET A 56 2.74 0.82 -14.09
N TYR A 57 4.06 0.98 -14.11
CA TYR A 57 4.81 1.54 -12.97
C TYR A 57 4.37 2.96 -12.64
N ASP A 58 4.25 3.84 -13.64
CA ASP A 58 3.84 5.22 -13.42
C ASP A 58 2.39 5.30 -12.90
N TYR A 59 1.52 4.43 -13.41
CA TYR A 59 0.14 4.29 -12.94
C TYR A 59 0.07 3.80 -11.49
N MET A 60 0.82 2.74 -11.16
CA MET A 60 0.86 2.21 -9.79
C MET A 60 1.45 3.24 -8.81
N ASN A 61 2.52 3.94 -9.19
CA ASN A 61 3.08 5.01 -8.36
C ASN A 61 2.08 6.15 -8.14
N ALA A 62 1.29 6.50 -9.16
CA ALA A 62 0.24 7.51 -9.01
C ALA A 62 -0.87 7.03 -8.05
N ILE A 63 -1.28 5.77 -8.12
CA ILE A 63 -2.26 5.17 -7.19
C ILE A 63 -1.71 5.20 -5.76
N TYR A 64 -0.47 4.71 -5.55
CA TYR A 64 0.15 4.72 -4.22
C TYR A 64 0.30 6.13 -3.66
N GLY A 65 0.65 7.10 -4.52
CA GLY A 65 0.75 8.51 -4.11
C GLY A 65 -0.59 9.16 -3.73
N MET A 66 -1.71 8.56 -4.15
CA MET A 66 -3.06 9.04 -3.83
C MET A 66 -3.71 8.27 -2.67
N THR A 67 -3.10 7.18 -2.23
CA THR A 67 -3.66 6.35 -1.15
C THR A 67 -3.67 7.15 0.15
N THR A 68 -4.83 7.29 0.76
CA THR A 68 -4.96 7.91 2.08
C THR A 68 -4.42 6.97 3.15
N ILE A 69 -3.43 7.44 3.90
CA ILE A 69 -2.88 6.69 5.02
C ILE A 69 -3.83 6.78 6.20
N ASN A 70 -4.30 5.65 6.68
CA ASN A 70 -5.14 5.51 7.87
C ASN A 70 -4.41 4.71 8.97
N HIS A 71 -5.12 4.44 10.07
CA HIS A 71 -4.61 3.69 11.21
C HIS A 71 -4.18 2.28 10.85
N ASP A 72 -4.97 1.60 10.02
CA ASP A 72 -4.74 0.21 9.64
C ASP A 72 -3.46 0.07 8.82
N HIS A 73 -3.18 1.02 7.94
CA HIS A 73 -1.92 1.08 7.20
C HIS A 73 -0.73 1.21 8.15
N ILE A 74 -0.82 2.07 9.17
CA ILE A 74 0.26 2.27 10.14
C ILE A 74 0.48 1.01 10.96
N MET A 75 -0.60 0.43 11.50
CA MET A 75 -0.52 -0.78 12.32
C MET A 75 0.02 -1.96 11.50
N SER A 76 -0.45 -2.14 10.28
CA SER A 76 0.03 -3.19 9.38
C SER A 76 1.51 -3.01 9.02
N TYR A 77 1.93 -1.77 8.74
CA TYR A 77 3.34 -1.46 8.46
C TYR A 77 4.24 -1.78 9.65
N ILE A 78 3.83 -1.41 10.85
CA ILE A 78 4.60 -1.70 12.06
C ILE A 78 4.68 -3.21 12.29
N LEU A 79 3.56 -3.94 12.14
CA LEU A 79 3.55 -5.40 12.27
C LEU A 79 4.52 -6.08 11.31
N THR A 80 4.54 -5.67 10.06
CA THR A 80 5.45 -6.23 9.06
C THR A 80 6.91 -5.86 9.33
N SER A 81 7.15 -4.72 9.98
CA SER A 81 8.50 -4.23 10.32
C SER A 81 9.13 -4.93 11.52
N TYR A 82 8.36 -5.60 12.36
CA TYR A 82 8.91 -6.39 13.45
C TYR A 82 9.70 -7.58 12.92
N ARG A 83 10.96 -7.71 13.34
CA ARG A 83 11.80 -8.88 13.03
C ARG A 83 11.42 -10.10 13.88
N GLN A 84 10.95 -9.85 15.09
CA GLN A 84 10.53 -10.88 16.01
C GLN A 84 9.10 -11.32 15.71
N ASP A 85 8.82 -12.61 15.91
CA ASP A 85 7.49 -13.16 15.73
C ASP A 85 6.56 -12.81 16.89
N SER A 86 7.12 -12.67 18.09
CA SER A 86 6.37 -12.34 19.32
C SER A 86 6.92 -11.06 19.94
N PHE A 87 6.02 -10.18 20.37
CA PHE A 87 6.35 -8.89 20.97
C PHE A 87 5.27 -8.46 21.96
N SER A 88 5.64 -7.57 22.87
CA SER A 88 4.72 -7.00 23.86
C SER A 88 3.70 -6.08 23.18
N GLU A 89 2.44 -6.21 23.57
CA GLU A 89 1.37 -5.32 23.13
C GLU A 89 1.66 -3.84 23.48
N ASN A 90 2.27 -3.59 24.63
CA ASN A 90 2.66 -2.24 25.03
C ASN A 90 3.75 -1.65 24.10
N ASP A 91 4.73 -2.46 23.68
CA ASP A 91 5.73 -2.01 22.69
C ASP A 91 5.06 -1.71 21.35
N PHE A 92 4.10 -2.52 20.93
CA PHE A 92 3.35 -2.28 19.70
C PHE A 92 2.58 -0.95 19.74
N LYS A 93 1.85 -0.69 20.82
CA LYS A 93 1.15 0.59 21.05
C LYS A 93 2.10 1.79 21.02
N LYS A 94 3.26 1.68 21.68
CA LYS A 94 4.28 2.74 21.68
C LYS A 94 4.81 3.02 20.27
N ARG A 95 5.05 2.00 19.47
CA ARG A 95 5.53 2.17 18.09
C ARG A 95 4.47 2.80 17.20
N ILE A 96 3.19 2.43 17.35
CA ILE A 96 2.08 3.08 16.65
C ILE A 96 2.07 4.59 16.97
N PHE A 97 2.15 4.93 18.25
CA PHE A 97 2.20 6.33 18.68
C PHE A 97 3.38 7.09 18.04
N LEU A 98 4.58 6.54 18.13
CA LEU A 98 5.78 7.17 17.55
C LEU A 98 5.69 7.32 16.02
N ALA A 99 5.12 6.34 15.33
CA ALA A 99 4.92 6.41 13.89
C ALA A 99 3.95 7.53 13.50
N ILE A 100 2.85 7.68 14.23
CA ILE A 100 1.87 8.75 14.00
C ILE A 100 2.50 10.13 14.24
N GLU A 101 3.26 10.27 15.34
CA GLU A 101 3.99 11.51 15.62
C GLU A 101 5.00 11.86 14.53
N HIS A 102 5.68 10.86 13.99
CA HIS A 102 6.61 11.05 12.90
C HIS A 102 5.90 11.49 11.61
N LEU A 103 4.80 10.84 11.26
CA LEU A 103 3.99 11.20 10.08
C LEU A 103 3.47 12.63 10.15
N ARG A 104 3.04 13.07 11.34
CA ARG A 104 2.58 14.45 11.57
C ARG A 104 3.67 15.49 11.32
N LYS A 105 4.91 15.21 11.73
CA LYS A 105 6.05 16.11 11.53
C LYS A 105 6.44 16.25 10.06
N ILE A 106 6.29 15.18 9.28
CA ILE A 106 6.65 15.17 7.85
C ILE A 106 5.55 15.82 7.00
N ALA A 107 4.36 16.07 7.54
CA ALA A 107 3.21 16.65 6.84
C ALA A 107 2.94 15.94 5.49
N ILE A 108 2.82 14.61 5.54
CA ILE A 108 2.56 13.79 4.36
C ILE A 108 1.20 14.19 3.77
N PRO A 109 1.12 14.53 2.48
CA PRO A 109 -0.16 14.70 1.79
C PRO A 109 -0.91 13.35 1.81
N HIS A 110 -2.21 13.38 1.94
CA HIS A 110 -3.07 12.19 1.94
C HIS A 110 -3.04 11.34 3.23
N CYS A 111 -2.88 11.96 4.39
CA CYS A 111 -3.21 11.32 5.66
C CYS A 111 -4.68 11.53 6.01
N HIS A 112 -5.33 10.50 6.52
CA HIS A 112 -6.70 10.60 7.02
C HIS A 112 -6.79 11.61 8.17
N THR A 113 -7.81 12.45 8.16
CA THR A 113 -7.96 13.56 9.13
C THR A 113 -7.95 13.09 10.60
N SER A 114 -8.40 11.87 10.86
CA SER A 114 -8.38 11.29 12.20
C SER A 114 -6.97 11.16 12.79
N LEU A 115 -5.93 11.02 11.95
CA LEU A 115 -4.53 10.96 12.40
C LEU A 115 -4.04 12.29 12.97
N TYR A 116 -4.70 13.41 12.65
CA TYR A 116 -4.35 14.74 13.15
C TYR A 116 -5.11 15.16 14.39
N LYS A 117 -6.11 14.40 14.83
CA LYS A 117 -6.86 14.72 16.04
C LYS A 117 -5.97 14.55 17.29
N LYS A 118 -6.02 15.56 18.19
CA LYS A 118 -5.23 15.53 19.45
C LYS A 118 -5.49 14.31 20.32
N GLN A 119 -6.68 13.75 20.26
CA GLN A 119 -7.09 12.54 20.98
C GLN A 119 -6.20 11.32 20.69
N PHE A 120 -5.51 11.30 19.55
CA PHE A 120 -4.56 10.24 19.21
C PHE A 120 -3.29 10.24 20.08
N TYR A 121 -2.99 11.35 20.76
CA TYR A 121 -1.79 11.47 21.58
C TYR A 121 -1.79 10.60 22.82
N LEU A 122 -2.96 10.27 23.35
CA LEU A 122 -3.06 9.66 24.66
C LEU A 122 -3.40 8.17 24.63
N LEU A 123 -3.59 7.53 23.46
CA LEU A 123 -4.22 6.21 23.41
C LEU A 123 -5.51 6.21 24.26
N THR A 124 -6.25 7.33 24.16
CA THR A 124 -7.54 7.50 24.85
C THR A 124 -8.56 6.49 24.31
N ASP A 125 -9.66 6.31 24.99
CA ASP A 125 -10.67 5.27 24.77
C ASP A 125 -11.12 5.10 23.30
N ASP A 126 -11.25 6.20 22.54
CA ASP A 126 -11.61 6.15 21.10
C ASP A 126 -10.54 5.49 20.22
N HIS A 127 -9.29 5.55 20.63
CA HIS A 127 -8.20 4.91 19.91
C HIS A 127 -7.95 3.49 20.35
N HIS A 128 -8.33 3.21 21.57
CA HIS A 128 -8.37 1.85 22.07
C HIS A 128 -9.35 1.03 21.26
N GLU A 129 -10.52 1.58 20.92
CA GLU A 129 -11.51 0.94 20.06
C GLU A 129 -10.94 0.56 18.69
N LYS A 130 -10.27 1.49 18.00
CA LYS A 130 -9.65 1.21 16.68
C LYS A 130 -8.51 0.20 16.78
N TYR A 131 -7.68 0.30 17.80
CA TYR A 131 -6.62 -0.66 18.07
C TYR A 131 -7.19 -2.06 18.33
N GLU A 132 -8.19 -2.15 19.21
CA GLU A 132 -8.85 -3.40 19.54
C GLU A 132 -9.55 -4.00 18.31
N SER A 133 -10.24 -3.17 17.53
CA SER A 133 -10.88 -3.62 16.27
C SER A 133 -9.86 -4.23 15.32
N PHE A 134 -8.72 -3.56 15.09
CA PHE A 134 -7.65 -4.04 14.23
C PHE A 134 -7.06 -5.36 14.76
N VAL A 135 -6.72 -5.44 16.03
CA VAL A 135 -6.11 -6.65 16.62
C VAL A 135 -7.10 -7.80 16.60
N ASN A 136 -8.36 -7.57 16.95
CA ASN A 136 -9.40 -8.59 16.97
C ASN A 136 -9.67 -9.12 15.55
N GLU A 137 -9.71 -8.26 14.55
CA GLU A 137 -9.84 -8.66 13.16
C GLU A 137 -8.64 -9.47 12.68
N ALA A 138 -7.43 -9.04 13.01
CA ALA A 138 -6.21 -9.77 12.69
C ALA A 138 -6.15 -11.14 13.36
N VAL A 139 -6.65 -11.28 14.58
CA VAL A 139 -6.77 -12.56 15.29
C VAL A 139 -7.85 -13.43 14.64
N ALA A 140 -9.03 -12.87 14.34
CA ALA A 140 -10.13 -13.60 13.70
C ALA A 140 -9.73 -14.16 12.33
N ASN A 141 -8.89 -13.42 11.57
CA ASN A 141 -8.35 -13.85 10.27
C ASN A 141 -7.06 -14.69 10.38
N ASN A 142 -6.69 -15.10 11.58
CA ASN A 142 -5.49 -15.93 11.84
C ASN A 142 -4.17 -15.32 11.39
N TYR A 143 -4.06 -13.98 11.37
CA TYR A 143 -2.79 -13.27 11.18
C TYR A 143 -1.99 -13.16 12.48
N LEU A 144 -2.69 -12.97 13.60
CA LEU A 144 -2.11 -12.78 14.92
C LEU A 144 -2.70 -13.77 15.92
N ARG A 145 -1.94 -14.03 16.98
CA ARG A 145 -2.41 -14.63 18.22
C ARG A 145 -2.14 -13.65 19.36
N ARG A 146 -3.10 -13.44 20.26
CA ARG A 146 -2.99 -12.53 21.40
C ARG A 146 -3.20 -13.31 22.68
N GLU A 147 -2.19 -13.32 23.54
CA GLU A 147 -2.24 -14.02 24.84
C GLU A 147 -1.44 -13.23 25.89
N ASN A 148 -2.05 -12.96 27.03
CA ASN A 148 -1.39 -12.32 28.19
C ASN A 148 -0.59 -11.04 27.85
N GLY A 149 -1.10 -10.16 26.99
CA GLY A 149 -0.43 -8.93 26.60
C GLY A 149 0.76 -9.11 25.66
N VAL A 150 0.88 -10.31 25.05
CA VAL A 150 1.84 -10.64 24.01
C VAL A 150 1.10 -10.89 22.72
N ILE A 151 1.60 -10.33 21.63
CA ILE A 151 1.11 -10.56 20.28
C ILE A 151 2.13 -11.42 19.55
N THR A 152 1.66 -12.48 18.91
CA THR A 152 2.48 -13.41 18.13
C THR A 152 1.97 -13.43 16.69
N LYS A 153 2.87 -13.25 15.72
CA LYS A 153 2.56 -13.33 14.29
C LYS A 153 2.43 -14.77 13.84
N ASN A 154 1.47 -15.05 12.98
CA ASN A 154 1.41 -16.33 12.28
C ASN A 154 2.40 -16.32 11.10
N LYS A 155 3.50 -17.06 11.23
CA LYS A 155 4.59 -17.12 10.25
C LYS A 155 4.12 -17.43 8.82
N GLU A 156 3.17 -18.33 8.67
CA GLU A 156 2.64 -18.73 7.37
C GLU A 156 1.97 -17.57 6.61
N ARG A 157 1.38 -16.63 7.34
CA ARG A 157 0.69 -15.46 6.78
C ARG A 157 1.61 -14.28 6.49
N PHE A 158 2.78 -14.23 7.13
CA PHE A 158 3.78 -13.16 6.97
C PHE A 158 4.98 -13.61 6.11
N SER A 159 5.05 -14.87 5.70
CA SER A 159 6.04 -15.32 4.72
C SER A 159 5.65 -14.83 3.33
N VAL A 160 6.58 -14.12 2.67
CA VAL A 160 6.42 -13.84 1.24
C VAL A 160 6.57 -15.17 0.50
N PRO A 161 5.61 -15.56 -0.35
CA PRO A 161 5.79 -16.76 -1.17
C PRO A 161 7.09 -16.65 -1.98
N SER A 162 7.93 -17.68 -1.91
CA SER A 162 9.24 -17.71 -2.59
C SER A 162 9.15 -17.57 -4.12
N ASP A 163 7.95 -17.71 -4.67
CA ASP A 163 7.69 -17.70 -6.12
C ASP A 163 7.65 -16.29 -6.75
N PHE A 164 7.79 -15.22 -5.95
CA PHE A 164 7.85 -13.85 -6.47
C PHE A 164 9.27 -13.38 -6.83
N HIS A 165 10.28 -14.24 -6.75
CA HIS A 165 11.69 -13.94 -7.05
C HIS A 165 12.21 -14.57 -8.35
N THR A 166 11.32 -15.04 -9.25
CA THR A 166 11.71 -15.51 -10.58
C THR A 166 11.29 -14.54 -11.68
#